data_502856317c5ed57f4bb7f70533d0d50a
#
_entry.id   502856317c5ed57f4bb7f70533d0d50a
#
_cell.length_a   1.000
_cell.length_b   1.000
_cell.length_c   1.000
_cell.angle_alpha   90.00
_cell.angle_beta   90.00
_cell.angle_gamma   90.00
#
_symmetry.space_group_name_H-M   'P 1'
#
loop_
_entity.id
_entity.type
_entity.pdbx_description
1 polymer ?
#
loop_
_entity_poly.entity_id
_entity_poly.type
_entity_poly.pdbx_seq_one_letter_code
_entity_poly.pdbx_strand_id
1 'polypeptide(L)'
;MDNGTATLERVEDTLQLGSRLGEQLRAGDVVVLTGPLGAGKTVLAKGIAAAMDVDGPVTSPTFVLARVHPARQAGKPALVHVDVYRLLDQHGADLLGELDSLDLDTDLQDAVVVVEWGEGLVERLAQRHLDIRLERVMHSDVRIATWEWVRTTGDDAECSAEEERCR
;
A
#
# COMPACT_ATOMS: atom_id res chain seq x y z
N MET A 1 3.76 5.01 -14.96
CA MET A 1 3.36 3.61 -14.70
C MET A 1 1.96 3.43 -15.23
N ASP A 2 1.76 2.43 -16.09
CA ASP A 2 0.46 2.11 -16.67
C ASP A 2 -0.26 1.07 -15.81
N ASN A 3 -1.59 1.08 -15.82
CA ASN A 3 -2.41 0.05 -15.22
C ASN A 3 -2.16 -1.29 -15.90
N GLY A 4 -2.32 -2.41 -15.20
CA GLY A 4 -2.04 -3.70 -15.79
C GLY A 4 -2.52 -4.91 -15.02
N THR A 5 -2.31 -6.06 -15.64
CA THR A 5 -2.61 -7.36 -15.06
C THR A 5 -1.48 -8.35 -15.39
N ALA A 6 -1.15 -9.22 -14.45
CA ALA A 6 -0.16 -10.27 -14.63
C ALA A 6 -0.60 -11.58 -13.96
N THR A 7 -0.28 -12.71 -14.63
CA THR A 7 -0.37 -14.03 -14.03
C THR A 7 0.96 -14.37 -13.36
N LEU A 8 0.90 -14.79 -12.12
CA LEU A 8 2.05 -15.11 -11.27
C LEU A 8 2.00 -16.58 -10.91
N GLU A 9 2.80 -17.38 -11.57
CA GLU A 9 2.81 -18.84 -11.40
C GLU A 9 3.66 -19.27 -10.20
N ARG A 10 4.69 -18.45 -9.87
CA ARG A 10 5.66 -18.73 -8.83
C ARG A 10 5.89 -17.50 -7.93
N VAL A 11 6.50 -17.73 -6.79
CA VAL A 11 6.88 -16.67 -5.84
C VAL A 11 7.84 -15.67 -6.49
N GLU A 12 8.72 -16.14 -7.34
CA GLU A 12 9.68 -15.33 -8.09
C GLU A 12 8.99 -14.32 -9.00
N ASP A 13 7.88 -14.72 -9.62
CA ASP A 13 7.09 -13.83 -10.50
C ASP A 13 6.47 -12.67 -9.69
N THR A 14 6.03 -12.97 -8.45
CA THR A 14 5.53 -11.94 -7.52
C THR A 14 6.63 -10.98 -7.09
N LEU A 15 7.83 -11.48 -6.78
CA LEU A 15 8.99 -10.65 -6.44
C LEU A 15 9.39 -9.77 -7.63
N GLN A 16 9.43 -10.32 -8.85
CA GLN A 16 9.78 -9.57 -10.06
C GLN A 16 8.75 -8.48 -10.37
N LEU A 17 7.45 -8.77 -10.21
CA LEU A 17 6.40 -7.77 -10.34
C LEU A 17 6.62 -6.63 -9.34
N GLY A 18 6.83 -6.97 -8.06
CA GLY A 18 7.12 -5.98 -7.02
C GLY A 18 8.34 -5.11 -7.37
N SER A 19 9.41 -5.73 -7.87
CA SER A 19 10.63 -5.00 -8.28
C SER A 19 10.35 -4.03 -9.43
N ARG A 20 9.65 -4.45 -10.47
CA ARG A 20 9.28 -3.58 -11.61
C ARG A 20 8.40 -2.40 -11.19
N LEU A 21 7.48 -2.62 -10.25
CA LEU A 21 6.64 -1.56 -9.72
C LEU A 21 7.46 -0.61 -8.85
N GLY A 22 8.32 -1.16 -7.97
CA GLY A 22 9.19 -0.41 -7.06
C GLY A 22 10.16 0.53 -7.75
N GLU A 23 10.70 0.16 -8.93
CA GLU A 23 11.58 1.01 -9.74
C GLU A 23 10.93 2.32 -10.19
N GLN A 24 9.60 2.38 -10.21
CA GLN A 24 8.84 3.52 -10.71
C GLN A 24 8.26 4.40 -9.58
N LEU A 25 8.32 3.91 -8.33
CA LEU A 25 7.82 4.64 -7.16
C LEU A 25 8.77 5.79 -6.77
N ARG A 26 8.18 6.83 -6.22
CA ARG A 26 8.86 8.05 -5.77
C ARG A 26 8.42 8.41 -4.36
N ALA A 27 9.19 9.27 -3.70
CA ALA A 27 8.79 9.87 -2.43
C ALA A 27 7.37 10.45 -2.50
N GLY A 28 6.57 10.21 -1.47
CA GLY A 28 5.17 10.59 -1.39
C GLY A 28 4.20 9.62 -2.07
N ASP A 29 4.68 8.60 -2.80
CA ASP A 29 3.77 7.59 -3.36
C ASP A 29 3.25 6.64 -2.28
N VAL A 30 1.95 6.34 -2.36
CA VAL A 30 1.29 5.36 -1.51
C VAL A 30 0.87 4.16 -2.35
N VAL A 31 1.17 2.97 -1.87
CA VAL A 31 0.82 1.69 -2.49
C VAL A 31 -0.09 0.91 -1.55
N VAL A 32 -1.22 0.46 -2.04
CA VAL A 32 -2.19 -0.37 -1.31
C VAL A 32 -2.10 -1.80 -1.82
N LEU A 33 -1.89 -2.75 -0.93
CA LEU A 33 -1.86 -4.17 -1.25
C LEU A 33 -3.12 -4.85 -0.72
N THR A 34 -3.99 -5.27 -1.62
CA THR A 34 -5.24 -5.96 -1.31
C THR A 34 -5.20 -7.43 -1.73
N GLY A 35 -6.02 -8.25 -1.09
CA GLY A 35 -6.13 -9.69 -1.40
C GLY A 35 -6.17 -10.57 -0.15
N PRO A 36 -6.61 -11.83 -0.26
CA PRO A 36 -6.79 -12.73 0.87
C PRO A 36 -5.49 -13.06 1.60
N LEU A 37 -5.61 -13.64 2.79
CA LEU A 37 -4.46 -14.15 3.53
C LEU A 37 -3.69 -15.18 2.68
N GLY A 38 -2.37 -15.06 2.64
CA GLY A 38 -1.50 -15.92 1.83
C GLY A 38 -1.51 -15.62 0.32
N ALA A 39 -2.13 -14.53 -0.13
CA ALA A 39 -2.10 -14.11 -1.54
C ALA A 39 -0.71 -13.70 -2.04
N GLY A 40 0.19 -13.31 -1.14
CA GLY A 40 1.55 -12.91 -1.51
C GLY A 40 1.83 -11.41 -1.36
N LYS A 41 0.99 -10.65 -0.63
CA LYS A 41 1.16 -9.21 -0.40
C LYS A 41 2.54 -8.86 0.14
N THR A 42 2.96 -9.52 1.21
CA THR A 42 4.31 -9.34 1.79
C THR A 42 5.43 -9.75 0.83
N VAL A 43 5.20 -10.74 -0.05
CA VAL A 43 6.18 -11.11 -1.09
C VAL A 43 6.31 -9.98 -2.11
N LEU A 44 5.19 -9.39 -2.52
CA LEU A 44 5.19 -8.23 -3.42
C LEU A 44 5.90 -7.03 -2.77
N ALA A 45 5.61 -6.75 -1.49
CA ALA A 45 6.30 -5.70 -0.72
C ALA A 45 7.82 -5.92 -0.66
N LYS A 46 8.28 -7.18 -0.52
CA LYS A 46 9.72 -7.52 -0.61
C LYS A 46 10.32 -7.18 -1.96
N GLY A 47 9.60 -7.43 -3.05
CA GLY A 47 10.02 -7.06 -4.41
C GLY A 47 10.16 -5.55 -4.56
N ILE A 48 9.18 -4.77 -4.09
CA ILE A 48 9.21 -3.30 -4.08
C ILE A 48 10.45 -2.81 -3.31
N ALA A 49 10.63 -3.30 -2.08
CA ALA A 49 11.75 -2.92 -1.22
C ALA A 49 13.11 -3.23 -1.83
N ALA A 50 13.24 -4.38 -2.53
CA ALA A 50 14.47 -4.76 -3.22
C ALA A 50 14.84 -3.78 -4.33
N ALA A 51 13.85 -3.30 -5.10
CA ALA A 51 14.06 -2.31 -6.16
C ALA A 51 14.41 -0.92 -5.60
N MET A 52 13.85 -0.57 -4.44
CA MET A 52 14.13 0.69 -3.75
C MET A 52 15.49 0.70 -3.05
N ASP A 53 16.17 -0.45 -2.94
CA ASP A 53 17.46 -0.61 -2.24
C ASP A 53 17.40 -0.06 -0.80
N VAL A 54 16.41 -0.50 -0.04
CA VAL A 54 16.26 -0.15 1.37
C VAL A 54 16.99 -1.11 2.30
N ASP A 55 17.24 -0.70 3.53
CA ASP A 55 17.96 -1.51 4.51
C ASP A 55 17.04 -2.40 5.36
N GLY A 56 17.60 -3.53 5.76
CA GLY A 56 16.96 -4.51 6.62
C GLY A 56 15.99 -5.47 5.92
N PRO A 57 15.58 -6.53 6.59
CA PRO A 57 14.67 -7.54 6.06
C PRO A 57 13.23 -7.03 6.07
N VAL A 58 12.56 -7.07 4.92
CA VAL A 58 11.13 -6.81 4.83
C VAL A 58 10.37 -8.08 5.23
N THR A 59 9.66 -7.97 6.35
CA THR A 59 8.77 -9.03 6.87
C THR A 59 7.42 -8.40 7.14
N SER A 60 6.33 -9.19 7.13
CA SER A 60 5.01 -8.65 7.48
C SER A 60 5.08 -7.97 8.85
N PRO A 61 4.65 -6.71 8.96
CA PRO A 61 4.63 -5.97 10.23
C PRO A 61 3.42 -6.33 11.10
N THR A 62 2.84 -7.51 10.94
CA THR A 62 1.61 -7.99 11.61
C THR A 62 1.57 -7.75 13.14
N PHE A 63 2.73 -7.64 13.79
CA PHE A 63 2.84 -7.36 15.24
C PHE A 63 3.22 -5.91 15.56
N VAL A 64 3.66 -5.15 14.57
CA VAL A 64 4.08 -3.75 14.68
C VAL A 64 3.40 -3.03 13.54
N LEU A 65 2.46 -2.14 13.82
CA LEU A 65 1.61 -1.48 12.83
C LEU A 65 2.39 -0.98 11.60
N ALA A 66 3.57 -0.38 11.80
CA ALA A 66 4.44 0.07 10.73
C ALA A 66 5.92 -0.23 11.01
N ARG A 67 6.70 -0.35 9.94
CA ARG A 67 8.15 -0.47 9.99
C ARG A 67 8.78 0.42 8.91
N VAL A 68 9.74 1.26 9.34
CA VAL A 68 10.55 2.07 8.44
C VAL A 68 11.77 1.27 7.99
N HIS A 69 12.03 1.28 6.69
CA HIS A 69 13.22 0.75 6.06
C HIS A 69 13.95 1.93 5.39
N PRO A 70 15.04 2.43 5.98
CA PRO A 70 15.77 3.56 5.43
C PRO A 70 16.42 3.19 4.09
N ALA A 71 16.51 4.16 3.17
CA ALA A 71 17.23 3.96 1.92
C ALA A 71 18.73 3.80 2.18
N ARG A 72 19.39 2.88 1.47
CA ARG A 72 20.86 2.72 1.54
C ARG A 72 21.61 3.84 0.86
N GLN A 73 20.97 4.51 -0.08
CA GLN A 73 21.57 5.60 -0.85
C GLN A 73 20.97 6.95 -0.45
N ALA A 74 21.81 7.94 -0.21
CA ALA A 74 21.37 9.30 0.09
C ALA A 74 20.52 9.86 -1.08
N GLY A 75 19.41 10.51 -0.75
CA GLY A 75 18.49 11.10 -1.73
C GLY A 75 17.48 10.11 -2.36
N LYS A 76 17.50 8.84 -1.94
CA LYS A 76 16.45 7.89 -2.26
C LYS A 76 15.38 7.87 -1.16
N PRO A 77 14.11 7.61 -1.48
CA PRO A 77 13.05 7.53 -0.48
C PRO A 77 13.23 6.31 0.42
N ALA A 78 12.91 6.46 1.69
CA ALA A 78 12.69 5.34 2.59
C ALA A 78 11.43 4.57 2.20
N LEU A 79 11.29 3.34 2.70
CA LEU A 79 10.06 2.56 2.60
C LEU A 79 9.40 2.48 3.98
N VAL A 80 8.16 2.89 4.10
CA VAL A 80 7.32 2.66 5.28
C VAL A 80 6.35 1.53 4.96
N HIS A 81 6.54 0.38 5.60
CA HIS A 81 5.69 -0.80 5.41
C HIS A 81 4.68 -0.90 6.56
N VAL A 82 3.40 -0.84 6.24
CA VAL A 82 2.27 -0.79 7.17
C VAL A 82 1.38 -2.03 6.97
N ASP A 83 0.90 -2.62 8.07
CA ASP A 83 -0.11 -3.69 8.04
C ASP A 83 -1.26 -3.29 8.97
N VAL A 84 -2.38 -2.93 8.38
CA VAL A 84 -3.56 -2.45 9.11
C VAL A 84 -4.56 -3.56 9.44
N TYR A 85 -4.24 -4.83 9.20
CA TYR A 85 -5.14 -5.96 9.45
C TYR A 85 -5.78 -5.93 10.84
N ARG A 86 -5.03 -5.51 11.86
CA ARG A 86 -5.52 -5.42 13.25
C ARG A 86 -6.37 -4.19 13.53
N LEU A 87 -6.23 -3.12 12.73
CA LEU A 87 -7.05 -1.92 12.88
C LEU A 87 -8.45 -2.11 12.30
N LEU A 88 -8.63 -3.06 11.37
CA LEU A 88 -9.92 -3.35 10.75
C LEU A 88 -10.97 -3.82 11.78
N ASP A 89 -10.54 -4.44 12.88
CA ASP A 89 -11.42 -4.87 13.96
C ASP A 89 -11.87 -3.71 14.88
N GLN A 90 -11.22 -2.55 14.78
CA GLN A 90 -11.54 -1.36 15.59
C GLN A 90 -12.35 -0.38 14.73
N HIS A 91 -13.65 -0.32 15.00
CA HIS A 91 -14.57 0.59 14.30
C HIS A 91 -14.09 2.05 14.43
N GLY A 92 -13.68 2.65 13.32
CA GLY A 92 -13.27 4.06 13.26
C GLY A 92 -11.79 4.31 13.49
N ALA A 93 -10.92 3.32 13.28
CA ALA A 93 -9.47 3.52 13.37
C ALA A 93 -9.01 4.68 12.48
N ASP A 94 -8.34 5.66 13.08
CA ASP A 94 -7.68 6.75 12.40
C ASP A 94 -6.25 6.34 12.05
N LEU A 95 -6.06 5.82 10.83
CA LEU A 95 -4.75 5.36 10.36
C LEU A 95 -3.69 6.48 10.40
N LEU A 96 -4.08 7.72 10.12
CA LEU A 96 -3.15 8.86 10.21
C LEU A 96 -2.73 9.12 11.65
N GLY A 97 -3.69 9.18 12.58
CA GLY A 97 -3.40 9.37 14.00
C GLY A 97 -2.58 8.22 14.58
N GLU A 98 -2.84 6.99 14.16
CA GLU A 98 -2.04 5.82 14.56
C GLU A 98 -0.61 5.88 13.99
N LEU A 99 -0.44 6.26 12.72
CA LEU A 99 0.88 6.45 12.11
C LEU A 99 1.65 7.61 12.76
N ASP A 100 0.97 8.72 13.03
CA ASP A 100 1.56 9.86 13.74
C ASP A 100 2.00 9.48 15.17
N SER A 101 1.25 8.60 15.84
CA SER A 101 1.57 8.13 17.19
C SER A 101 2.80 7.22 17.25
N LEU A 102 3.23 6.66 16.10
CA LEU A 102 4.38 5.74 16.05
C LEU A 102 5.73 6.45 16.10
N ASP A 103 5.77 7.79 16.10
CA ASP A 103 7.01 8.59 16.12
C ASP A 103 8.02 8.05 15.09
N LEU A 104 7.57 7.92 13.85
CA LEU A 104 8.39 7.40 12.76
C LEU A 104 9.53 8.38 12.47
N ASP A 105 10.78 7.89 12.45
CA ASP A 105 11.98 8.69 12.12
C ASP A 105 12.00 9.18 10.67
N THR A 106 10.85 9.24 10.01
CA THR A 106 10.74 9.60 8.58
C THR A 106 9.42 10.31 8.31
N ASP A 107 9.48 11.38 7.52
CA ASP A 107 8.29 12.02 6.97
C ASP A 107 7.68 11.11 5.89
N LEU A 108 6.37 10.85 5.98
CA LEU A 108 5.67 10.02 4.99
C LEU A 108 5.69 10.63 3.59
N GLN A 109 5.86 11.95 3.48
CA GLN A 109 6.00 12.63 2.18
C GLN A 109 7.37 12.40 1.52
N ASP A 110 8.39 12.08 2.31
CA ASP A 110 9.74 11.75 1.85
C ASP A 110 9.97 10.24 1.67
N ALA A 111 8.94 9.44 1.96
CA ALA A 111 8.97 7.98 1.87
C ALA A 111 8.01 7.46 0.80
N VAL A 112 8.18 6.19 0.43
CA VAL A 112 7.14 5.38 -0.19
C VAL A 112 6.42 4.62 0.90
N VAL A 113 5.09 4.72 0.96
CA VAL A 113 4.29 4.02 1.95
C VAL A 113 3.63 2.81 1.29
N VAL A 114 3.88 1.61 1.79
CA VAL A 114 3.23 0.37 1.35
C VAL A 114 2.32 -0.13 2.46
N VAL A 115 1.02 -0.19 2.19
CA VAL A 115 -0.02 -0.57 3.15
C VAL A 115 -0.64 -1.91 2.76
N GLU A 116 -0.50 -2.92 3.61
CA GLU A 116 -1.26 -4.17 3.50
C GLU A 116 -2.62 -4.02 4.20
N TRP A 117 -3.69 -4.46 3.56
CA TRP A 117 -5.08 -4.38 4.06
C TRP A 117 -5.63 -2.95 4.19
N GLY A 118 -5.07 -1.99 3.45
CA GLY A 118 -5.41 -0.56 3.56
C GLY A 118 -6.67 -0.13 2.80
N GLU A 119 -7.44 -1.05 2.24
CA GLU A 119 -8.68 -0.77 1.47
C GLU A 119 -9.67 0.04 2.34
N GLY A 120 -10.14 1.17 1.84
CA GLY A 120 -11.05 2.09 2.57
C GLY A 120 -10.38 3.01 3.60
N LEU A 121 -9.08 2.87 3.86
CA LEU A 121 -8.34 3.70 4.81
C LEU A 121 -7.35 4.64 4.13
N VAL A 122 -6.85 4.25 2.96
CA VAL A 122 -5.73 4.92 2.27
C VAL A 122 -6.17 6.18 1.54
N GLU A 123 -7.44 6.30 1.19
CA GLU A 123 -8.04 7.50 0.60
C GLU A 123 -7.83 8.75 1.47
N ARG A 124 -7.60 8.55 2.77
CA ARG A 124 -7.28 9.61 3.73
C ARG A 124 -5.79 9.98 3.77
N LEU A 125 -4.91 9.05 3.33
CA LEU A 125 -3.45 9.25 3.33
C LEU A 125 -2.97 10.02 2.11
N ALA A 126 -3.58 9.77 0.96
CA ALA A 126 -3.11 10.36 -0.30
C ALA A 126 -4.26 10.56 -1.28
N GLN A 127 -4.21 11.71 -1.99
CA GLN A 127 -5.16 11.99 -3.09
C GLN A 127 -4.96 11.06 -4.30
N ARG A 128 -3.83 10.36 -4.35
CA ARG A 128 -3.49 9.40 -5.39
C ARG A 128 -2.67 8.26 -4.79
N HIS A 129 -3.07 7.04 -5.07
CA HIS A 129 -2.34 5.84 -4.65
C HIS A 129 -2.32 4.77 -5.74
N LEU A 130 -1.39 3.85 -5.65
CA LEU A 130 -1.32 2.66 -6.50
C LEU A 130 -2.06 1.52 -5.78
N ASP A 131 -3.22 1.13 -6.27
CA ASP A 131 -3.92 -0.07 -5.80
C ASP A 131 -3.37 -1.30 -6.51
N ILE A 132 -2.98 -2.33 -5.75
CA ILE A 132 -2.51 -3.61 -6.26
C ILE A 132 -3.31 -4.72 -5.59
N ARG A 133 -4.11 -5.41 -6.38
CA ARG A 133 -4.93 -6.53 -5.94
C ARG A 133 -4.29 -7.85 -6.33
N LEU A 134 -4.16 -8.75 -5.35
CA LEU A 134 -3.68 -10.11 -5.54
C LEU A 134 -4.81 -11.11 -5.29
N GLU A 135 -5.14 -11.90 -6.29
CA GLU A 135 -6.15 -12.95 -6.21
C GLU A 135 -5.52 -14.33 -6.37
N ARG A 136 -6.03 -15.32 -5.63
CA ARG A 136 -5.62 -16.72 -5.81
C ARG A 136 -6.58 -17.41 -6.78
N VAL A 137 -6.03 -18.12 -7.75
CA VAL A 137 -6.83 -19.00 -8.60
C VAL A 137 -7.20 -20.24 -7.78
N MET A 138 -8.49 -20.60 -7.78
CA MET A 138 -8.99 -21.76 -7.02
C MET A 138 -8.27 -23.04 -7.45
N HIS A 139 -7.88 -23.85 -6.48
CA HIS A 139 -7.18 -25.13 -6.68
C HIS A 139 -5.85 -25.03 -7.42
N SER A 140 -5.18 -23.85 -7.35
CA SER A 140 -3.90 -23.60 -7.98
C SER A 140 -2.99 -22.76 -7.09
N ASP A 141 -1.70 -22.86 -7.33
CA ASP A 141 -0.70 -21.95 -6.76
C ASP A 141 -0.52 -20.66 -7.58
N VAL A 142 -1.27 -20.53 -8.66
CA VAL A 142 -1.26 -19.35 -9.51
C VAL A 142 -1.97 -18.18 -8.82
N ARG A 143 -1.43 -16.98 -8.96
CA ARG A 143 -2.04 -15.72 -8.55
C ARG A 143 -2.25 -14.84 -9.77
N ILE A 144 -3.26 -13.99 -9.70
CA ILE A 144 -3.48 -12.90 -10.65
C ILE A 144 -3.26 -11.60 -9.88
N ALA A 145 -2.38 -10.78 -10.40
CA ALA A 145 -2.17 -9.43 -9.90
C ALA A 145 -2.79 -8.43 -10.87
N THR A 146 -3.56 -7.48 -10.34
CA THR A 146 -4.03 -6.31 -11.07
C THR A 146 -3.55 -5.07 -10.36
N TRP A 147 -3.16 -4.02 -11.09
CA TRP A 147 -2.72 -2.77 -10.48
C TRP A 147 -3.20 -1.58 -11.29
N GLU A 148 -3.57 -0.53 -10.57
CA GLU A 148 -4.00 0.73 -11.15
C GLU A 148 -3.72 1.92 -10.24
N TRP A 149 -3.53 3.10 -10.86
CA TRP A 149 -3.46 4.35 -10.15
C TRP A 149 -4.87 4.88 -9.91
N VAL A 150 -5.24 4.98 -8.64
CA VAL A 150 -6.52 5.54 -8.19
C VAL A 150 -6.30 6.97 -7.72
N ARG A 151 -7.21 7.88 -8.09
CA ARG A 151 -7.29 9.22 -7.53
C ARG A 151 -8.53 9.31 -6.66
N THR A 152 -8.34 9.76 -5.44
CA THR A 152 -9.47 10.08 -4.56
C THR A 152 -10.07 11.40 -5.03
N THR A 153 -11.24 11.36 -5.64
CA THR A 153 -12.01 12.57 -5.96
C THR A 153 -12.63 13.06 -4.65
N GLY A 154 -12.11 14.16 -4.12
CA GLY A 154 -12.60 14.77 -2.88
C GLY A 154 -13.91 15.54 -3.07
N ASP A 155 -14.98 14.94 -3.62
CA ASP A 155 -16.23 15.62 -3.93
C ASP A 155 -17.48 14.70 -3.83
N ASP A 156 -17.66 14.03 -2.70
CA ASP A 156 -18.96 13.41 -2.40
C ASP A 156 -19.54 13.78 -1.02
N ALA A 157 -19.04 14.84 -0.38
CA ALA A 157 -19.50 15.24 0.96
C ALA A 157 -20.36 16.52 1.00
N GLU A 158 -20.62 17.24 -0.10
CA GLU A 158 -21.35 18.53 -0.04
C GLU A 158 -22.62 18.66 -0.92
N CYS A 159 -23.11 17.61 -1.54
CA CYS A 159 -24.29 17.74 -2.42
C CYS A 159 -25.62 17.25 -1.82
N SER A 160 -25.73 16.98 -0.52
CA SER A 160 -27.01 16.55 0.08
C SER A 160 -27.65 17.50 1.10
N ALA A 161 -27.11 18.72 1.28
CA ALA A 161 -27.63 19.64 2.31
C ALA A 161 -28.37 20.88 1.77
N GLU A 162 -28.48 21.11 0.46
CA GLU A 162 -29.13 22.33 -0.07
C GLU A 162 -30.52 22.15 -0.71
N GLU A 163 -31.04 20.93 -0.83
CA GLU A 163 -32.36 20.70 -1.40
C GLU A 163 -33.53 20.72 -0.41
N GLU A 164 -33.32 20.82 0.88
CA GLU A 164 -34.42 20.84 1.88
C GLU A 164 -34.80 22.22 2.41
N ARG A 165 -34.29 23.34 1.84
CA ARG A 165 -34.60 24.68 2.32
C ARG A 165 -35.47 25.52 1.37
N CYS A 166 -36.03 24.93 0.33
CA CYS A 166 -36.92 25.63 -0.59
C CYS A 166 -38.26 24.89 -0.82
N ARG A 167 -38.94 24.51 0.26
CA ARG A 167 -40.40 24.24 0.20
C ARG A 167 -41.08 24.72 1.46
#